data_bcae4862c7b54c1695e09594b6affe7f
#
_entry.id   bcae4862c7b54c1695e09594b6affe7f
#
_cell.length_a   1.000
_cell.length_b   1.000
_cell.length_c   1.000
_cell.angle_alpha   90.00
_cell.angle_beta   90.00
_cell.angle_gamma   90.00
#
_symmetry.space_group_name_H-M   'P 1'
#
loop_
_entity.id
_entity.type
_entity.pdbx_description
1 polymer ?
#
loop_
_entity_poly.entity_id
_entity_poly.type
_entity_poly.pdbx_seq_one_letter_code
_entity_poly.pdbx_strand_id
1 'polypeptide(L)'
;MHIERVKESTLGSIDFEKLDFGKIFTDHMLICDFDGESWGEFHIEPLKPITMHPASSVLHYGQAIFEGLKAYKNDDNQVNIFRLQSNIARFNESATRMQMPSLDPDKTLLAIKKYVALEKDFIPTKEQGSLYLRPFMISTDHTLKAVSSKKFRFMVIACPVGFYYDKPLNIFLEQTHRRAARGGVGFAKAAGNYAASFYPTELARDKGYDQILWTDITNGCTLEELGSANFFYVKDGAVHTPEIHDSILKGITRDSVIQLAKAKGL
;
A
#
# COMPACT_ATOMS: atom_id res chain seq x y z
N MET A 1 -0.75 -10.26 -22.67
CA MET A 1 -0.86 -10.63 -21.25
C MET A 1 -1.45 -12.03 -21.16
N HIS A 2 -0.68 -12.99 -20.68
CA HIS A 2 -1.07 -14.39 -20.42
C HIS A 2 -1.88 -14.49 -19.12
N ILE A 3 -2.88 -15.40 -19.06
CA ILE A 3 -3.68 -15.68 -17.86
C ILE A 3 -3.75 -17.19 -17.68
N GLU A 4 -3.14 -17.68 -16.61
CA GLU A 4 -3.29 -19.05 -16.13
C GLU A 4 -4.33 -19.06 -14.99
N ARG A 5 -5.40 -19.85 -15.17
CA ARG A 5 -6.50 -19.91 -14.17
C ARG A 5 -6.24 -21.06 -13.19
N VAL A 6 -6.70 -20.87 -11.95
CA VAL A 6 -6.79 -22.00 -10.99
C VAL A 6 -7.73 -23.08 -11.52
N LYS A 7 -7.46 -24.32 -11.14
CA LYS A 7 -8.39 -25.45 -11.44
C LYS A 7 -9.63 -25.42 -10.57
N GLU A 8 -9.46 -24.99 -9.32
CA GLU A 8 -10.51 -24.90 -8.32
C GLU A 8 -10.37 -23.59 -7.55
N SER A 9 -11.44 -22.83 -7.42
CA SER A 9 -11.45 -21.54 -6.74
C SER A 9 -11.64 -21.73 -5.24
N THR A 10 -10.93 -20.94 -4.45
CA THR A 10 -11.09 -20.87 -3.00
C THR A 10 -12.30 -20.05 -2.55
N LEU A 11 -12.98 -19.36 -3.49
CA LEU A 11 -14.10 -18.45 -3.22
C LEU A 11 -15.20 -19.09 -2.36
N GLY A 12 -15.54 -20.35 -2.63
CA GLY A 12 -16.59 -21.07 -1.90
C GLY A 12 -16.28 -21.34 -0.43
N SER A 13 -15.04 -21.17 0.01
CA SER A 13 -14.62 -21.37 1.40
C SER A 13 -14.58 -20.08 2.23
N ILE A 14 -14.88 -18.92 1.61
CA ILE A 14 -14.74 -17.61 2.26
C ILE A 14 -16.03 -17.23 2.99
N ASP A 15 -15.88 -16.93 4.28
CA ASP A 15 -16.92 -16.31 5.11
C ASP A 15 -16.77 -14.77 5.00
N PHE A 16 -17.60 -14.15 4.18
CA PHE A 16 -17.58 -12.69 3.95
C PHE A 16 -18.05 -11.86 5.17
N GLU A 17 -18.61 -12.50 6.19
CA GLU A 17 -18.96 -11.83 7.45
C GLU A 17 -17.78 -11.76 8.43
N LYS A 18 -16.68 -12.49 8.15
CA LYS A 18 -15.49 -12.58 9.02
C LYS A 18 -14.20 -12.32 8.27
N LEU A 19 -14.09 -11.16 7.68
CA LEU A 19 -12.94 -10.77 6.86
C LEU A 19 -11.85 -10.07 7.69
N ASP A 20 -10.82 -10.83 8.05
CA ASP A 20 -9.61 -10.28 8.67
C ASP A 20 -8.68 -9.69 7.60
N PHE A 21 -8.13 -8.50 7.85
CA PHE A 21 -7.22 -7.85 6.93
C PHE A 21 -5.96 -8.69 6.65
N GLY A 22 -5.75 -9.01 5.36
CA GLY A 22 -4.51 -9.66 4.88
C GLY A 22 -4.36 -11.14 5.25
N LYS A 23 -5.43 -11.85 5.63
CA LYS A 23 -5.38 -13.28 5.96
C LYS A 23 -5.99 -14.17 4.89
N ILE A 24 -7.00 -13.68 4.17
CA ILE A 24 -7.67 -14.39 3.09
C ILE A 24 -7.26 -13.71 1.79
N PHE A 25 -6.84 -14.46 0.80
CA PHE A 25 -6.39 -13.92 -0.48
C PHE A 25 -7.25 -14.46 -1.63
N THR A 26 -7.24 -13.75 -2.77
CA THR A 26 -7.84 -14.20 -4.02
C THR A 26 -7.02 -15.31 -4.65
N ASP A 27 -7.56 -15.95 -5.67
CA ASP A 27 -6.97 -17.14 -6.29
C ASP A 27 -5.69 -16.88 -7.10
N HIS A 28 -5.51 -15.66 -7.58
CA HIS A 28 -4.42 -15.36 -8.52
C HIS A 28 -3.54 -14.21 -8.04
N MET A 29 -2.38 -14.05 -8.67
CA MET A 29 -1.48 -12.91 -8.56
C MET A 29 -1.11 -12.39 -9.95
N LEU A 30 -0.94 -11.07 -10.07
CA LEU A 30 -0.41 -10.41 -11.27
C LEU A 30 1.10 -10.21 -11.10
N ILE A 31 1.88 -10.51 -12.14
CA ILE A 31 3.35 -10.44 -12.11
C ILE A 31 3.87 -9.73 -13.36
N CYS A 32 5.00 -9.01 -13.18
CA CYS A 32 5.84 -8.50 -14.26
C CYS A 32 7.29 -8.42 -13.78
N ASP A 33 8.21 -8.94 -14.56
CA ASP A 33 9.65 -8.94 -14.24
C ASP A 33 10.40 -7.89 -15.04
N PHE A 34 11.37 -7.23 -14.39
CA PHE A 34 12.36 -6.36 -14.99
C PHE A 34 13.71 -7.08 -15.03
N ASP A 35 14.25 -7.28 -16.22
CA ASP A 35 15.46 -8.09 -16.46
C ASP A 35 16.80 -7.33 -16.27
N GLY A 36 16.72 -6.04 -16.07
CA GLY A 36 17.85 -5.10 -15.97
C GLY A 36 17.90 -4.08 -17.11
N GLU A 37 17.11 -4.29 -18.15
CA GLU A 37 17.01 -3.41 -19.32
C GLU A 37 15.57 -2.99 -19.59
N SER A 38 14.62 -3.93 -19.50
CA SER A 38 13.22 -3.70 -19.83
C SER A 38 12.27 -4.49 -18.95
N TRP A 39 11.02 -4.00 -18.88
CA TRP A 39 9.90 -4.75 -18.32
C TRP A 39 9.42 -5.81 -19.32
N GLY A 40 9.27 -7.03 -18.84
CA GLY A 40 8.62 -8.12 -19.57
C GLY A 40 7.11 -7.91 -19.71
N GLU A 41 6.42 -8.96 -20.17
CA GLU A 41 4.96 -8.94 -20.28
C GLU A 41 4.30 -9.20 -18.92
N PHE A 42 3.25 -8.45 -18.63
CA PHE A 42 2.37 -8.76 -17.50
C PHE A 42 1.71 -10.12 -17.71
N HIS A 43 1.67 -10.94 -16.66
CA HIS A 43 0.93 -12.20 -16.66
C HIS A 43 0.20 -12.39 -15.33
N ILE A 44 -0.86 -13.18 -15.35
CA ILE A 44 -1.63 -13.58 -14.17
C ILE A 44 -1.48 -15.09 -14.04
N GLU A 45 -1.16 -15.53 -12.84
CA GLU A 45 -1.02 -16.96 -12.51
C GLU A 45 -1.67 -17.26 -11.14
N PRO A 46 -1.91 -18.54 -10.80
CA PRO A 46 -2.38 -18.93 -9.47
C PRO A 46 -1.49 -18.37 -8.36
N LEU A 47 -2.11 -17.89 -7.28
CA LEU A 47 -1.39 -17.43 -6.10
C LEU A 47 -0.65 -18.60 -5.45
N LYS A 48 0.67 -18.48 -5.37
CA LYS A 48 1.57 -19.50 -4.83
C LYS A 48 2.78 -18.87 -4.13
N PRO A 49 3.48 -19.61 -3.27
CA PRO A 49 4.77 -19.15 -2.75
C PRO A 49 5.75 -18.80 -3.86
N ILE A 50 6.52 -17.73 -3.67
CA ILE A 50 7.60 -17.36 -4.58
C ILE A 50 8.91 -17.96 -4.10
N THR A 51 9.66 -18.60 -5.00
CA THR A 51 11.01 -19.10 -4.70
C THR A 51 12.01 -17.96 -4.85
N MET A 52 12.83 -17.74 -3.82
CA MET A 52 13.87 -16.72 -3.81
C MET A 52 15.21 -17.32 -3.42
N HIS A 53 16.28 -16.85 -4.08
CA HIS A 53 17.63 -17.21 -3.68
C HIS A 53 17.97 -16.53 -2.35
N PRO A 54 18.66 -17.19 -1.39
CA PRO A 54 18.99 -16.55 -0.09
C PRO A 54 19.80 -15.25 -0.19
N ALA A 55 20.60 -15.08 -1.26
CA ALA A 55 21.34 -13.85 -1.53
C ALA A 55 20.51 -12.80 -2.30
N SER A 56 19.18 -12.94 -2.41
CA SER A 56 18.35 -11.89 -3.02
C SER A 56 18.43 -10.62 -2.20
N SER A 57 18.82 -9.51 -2.83
CA SER A 57 19.18 -8.26 -2.14
C SER A 57 18.06 -7.66 -1.31
N VAL A 58 16.79 -7.91 -1.68
CA VAL A 58 15.64 -7.49 -0.87
C VAL A 58 15.66 -8.07 0.54
N LEU A 59 16.17 -9.30 0.73
CA LEU A 59 16.25 -9.96 2.04
C LEU A 59 17.29 -9.34 2.97
N HIS A 60 18.25 -8.59 2.42
CA HIS A 60 19.37 -8.00 3.15
C HIS A 60 19.26 -6.48 3.28
N TYR A 61 18.75 -5.80 2.26
CA TYR A 61 18.77 -4.34 2.18
C TYR A 61 17.37 -3.73 2.04
N GLY A 62 16.31 -4.57 1.98
CA GLY A 62 14.93 -4.12 1.98
C GLY A 62 14.56 -3.20 0.81
N GLN A 63 15.22 -3.32 -0.37
CA GLN A 63 14.85 -2.54 -1.54
C GLN A 63 13.51 -3.04 -2.10
N ALA A 64 12.45 -2.53 -1.49
CA ALA A 64 11.07 -2.89 -1.77
C ALA A 64 10.14 -1.69 -1.55
N ILE A 65 9.13 -1.57 -2.42
CA ILE A 65 8.06 -0.58 -2.33
C ILE A 65 6.71 -1.27 -2.49
N PHE A 66 5.66 -0.62 -1.99
CA PHE A 66 4.31 -1.16 -2.16
C PHE A 66 3.25 -0.07 -2.26
N GLU A 67 2.06 -0.46 -2.64
CA GLU A 67 0.86 0.35 -2.65
C GLU A 67 -0.28 -0.34 -1.92
N GLY A 68 -1.31 0.42 -1.63
CA GLY A 68 -2.57 -0.08 -1.10
C GLY A 68 -3.72 0.71 -1.68
N LEU A 69 -4.65 0.02 -2.33
CA LEU A 69 -5.85 0.60 -2.87
C LEU A 69 -6.99 -0.41 -2.81
N LYS A 70 -8.20 0.03 -3.12
CA LYS A 70 -9.39 -0.80 -2.97
C LYS A 70 -10.25 -0.79 -4.23
N ALA A 71 -10.83 -1.96 -4.52
CA ALA A 71 -11.91 -2.11 -5.47
C ALA A 71 -13.24 -2.37 -4.72
N TYR A 72 -14.31 -1.81 -5.25
CA TYR A 72 -15.64 -1.85 -4.65
C TYR A 72 -16.67 -2.30 -5.68
N LYS A 73 -17.73 -2.95 -5.25
CA LYS A 73 -18.97 -3.09 -6.02
C LYS A 73 -19.93 -1.96 -5.67
N ASN A 74 -20.56 -1.36 -6.67
CA ASN A 74 -21.69 -0.45 -6.48
C ASN A 74 -23.02 -1.25 -6.45
N ASP A 75 -24.13 -0.53 -6.28
CA ASP A 75 -25.48 -1.13 -6.22
C ASP A 75 -25.87 -1.88 -7.52
N ASP A 76 -25.27 -1.52 -8.64
CA ASP A 76 -25.47 -2.18 -9.94
C ASP A 76 -24.48 -3.34 -10.18
N ASN A 77 -23.75 -3.79 -9.15
CA ASN A 77 -22.66 -4.78 -9.22
C ASN A 77 -21.51 -4.39 -10.16
N GLN A 78 -21.37 -3.11 -10.50
CA GLN A 78 -20.23 -2.64 -11.27
C GLN A 78 -19.01 -2.49 -10.36
N VAL A 79 -17.85 -2.88 -10.87
CA VAL A 79 -16.59 -2.81 -10.14
C VAL A 79 -15.90 -1.47 -10.39
N ASN A 80 -15.60 -0.76 -9.31
CA ASN A 80 -14.85 0.50 -9.31
C ASN A 80 -13.57 0.37 -8.53
N ILE A 81 -12.45 0.85 -9.09
CA ILE A 81 -11.16 0.94 -8.40
C ILE A 81 -10.91 2.40 -8.05
N PHE A 82 -10.78 2.71 -6.77
CA PHE A 82 -10.65 4.09 -6.33
C PHE A 82 -9.30 4.68 -6.71
N ARG A 83 -9.30 5.69 -7.62
CA ARG A 83 -8.14 6.52 -8.03
C ARG A 83 -6.87 5.70 -8.39
N LEU A 84 -7.02 4.61 -9.15
CA LEU A 84 -5.92 3.72 -9.53
C LEU A 84 -4.76 4.46 -10.20
N GLN A 85 -5.03 5.45 -11.07
CA GLN A 85 -4.00 6.24 -11.74
C GLN A 85 -3.11 7.00 -10.74
N SER A 86 -3.73 7.56 -9.69
CA SER A 86 -2.98 8.24 -8.63
C SER A 86 -2.10 7.30 -7.83
N ASN A 87 -2.55 6.05 -7.60
CA ASN A 87 -1.74 5.02 -6.95
C ASN A 87 -0.55 4.59 -7.83
N ILE A 88 -0.75 4.42 -9.13
CA ILE A 88 0.34 4.10 -10.07
C ILE A 88 1.38 5.23 -10.10
N ALA A 89 0.93 6.48 -10.15
CA ALA A 89 1.83 7.64 -10.12
C ALA A 89 2.67 7.66 -8.83
N ARG A 90 2.05 7.47 -7.65
CA ARG A 90 2.76 7.44 -6.37
C ARG A 90 3.67 6.21 -6.24
N PHE A 91 3.29 5.07 -6.82
CA PHE A 91 4.15 3.89 -6.89
C PHE A 91 5.44 4.20 -7.67
N ASN A 92 5.33 4.86 -8.83
CA ASN A 92 6.48 5.27 -9.63
C ASN A 92 7.32 6.35 -8.93
N GLU A 93 6.71 7.28 -8.18
CA GLU A 93 7.41 8.24 -7.32
C GLU A 93 8.26 7.52 -6.25
N SER A 94 7.68 6.50 -5.61
CA SER A 94 8.38 5.64 -4.66
C SER A 94 9.50 4.83 -5.33
N ALA A 95 9.26 4.29 -6.53
CA ALA A 95 10.26 3.56 -7.31
C ALA A 95 11.47 4.46 -7.62
N THR A 96 11.24 5.66 -8.13
CA THR A 96 12.30 6.64 -8.41
C THR A 96 13.13 6.93 -7.16
N ARG A 97 12.48 7.20 -6.02
CA ARG A 97 13.21 7.50 -4.77
C ARG A 97 14.04 6.32 -4.28
N MET A 98 13.59 5.09 -4.51
CA MET A 98 14.27 3.86 -4.09
C MET A 98 15.21 3.31 -5.15
N GLN A 99 15.52 4.07 -6.21
CA GLN A 99 16.38 3.67 -7.35
C GLN A 99 15.88 2.35 -7.99
N MET A 100 14.57 2.27 -8.21
CA MET A 100 13.88 1.15 -8.85
C MET A 100 13.27 1.60 -10.18
N PRO A 101 13.08 0.70 -11.18
CA PRO A 101 12.52 1.08 -12.48
C PRO A 101 11.05 1.46 -12.35
N SER A 102 10.66 2.54 -13.03
CA SER A 102 9.25 2.93 -13.13
C SER A 102 8.47 1.97 -14.04
N LEU A 103 7.22 1.75 -13.71
CA LEU A 103 6.27 1.02 -14.55
C LEU A 103 5.64 1.95 -15.59
N ASP A 104 5.33 1.43 -16.77
CA ASP A 104 4.48 2.12 -17.73
C ASP A 104 3.07 2.31 -17.15
N PRO A 105 2.57 3.54 -16.99
CA PRO A 105 1.30 3.79 -16.32
C PRO A 105 0.09 3.15 -17.02
N ASP A 106 0.04 3.21 -18.35
CA ASP A 106 -1.11 2.74 -19.12
C ASP A 106 -1.15 1.21 -19.17
N LYS A 107 -0.02 0.56 -19.40
CA LYS A 107 0.09 -0.90 -19.36
C LYS A 107 -0.25 -1.43 -17.97
N THR A 108 0.25 -0.78 -16.92
CA THR A 108 -0.02 -1.16 -15.52
C THR A 108 -1.49 -0.98 -15.16
N LEU A 109 -2.09 0.14 -15.58
CA LEU A 109 -3.51 0.40 -15.40
C LEU A 109 -4.36 -0.71 -16.03
N LEU A 110 -4.07 -1.06 -17.28
CA LEU A 110 -4.79 -2.11 -17.98
C LEU A 110 -4.59 -3.48 -17.33
N ALA A 111 -3.37 -3.80 -16.91
CA ALA A 111 -3.05 -5.07 -16.27
C ALA A 111 -3.80 -5.24 -14.93
N ILE A 112 -3.78 -4.20 -14.07
CA ILE A 112 -4.51 -4.23 -12.78
C ILE A 112 -6.02 -4.31 -13.00
N LYS A 113 -6.59 -3.59 -13.97
CA LYS A 113 -8.02 -3.72 -14.31
C LYS A 113 -8.40 -5.12 -14.75
N LYS A 114 -7.58 -5.78 -15.56
CA LYS A 114 -7.80 -7.17 -15.99
C LYS A 114 -7.70 -8.14 -14.82
N TYR A 115 -6.72 -7.94 -13.92
CA TYR A 115 -6.59 -8.72 -12.70
C TYR A 115 -7.83 -8.60 -11.81
N VAL A 116 -8.28 -7.37 -11.54
CA VAL A 116 -9.49 -7.13 -10.74
C VAL A 116 -10.75 -7.71 -11.41
N ALA A 117 -10.84 -7.64 -12.73
CA ALA A 117 -11.96 -8.24 -13.47
C ALA A 117 -11.97 -9.77 -13.35
N LEU A 118 -10.80 -10.42 -13.28
CA LEU A 118 -10.69 -11.86 -13.01
C LEU A 118 -11.15 -12.21 -11.59
N GLU A 119 -10.76 -11.40 -10.61
CA GLU A 119 -11.02 -11.60 -9.18
C GLU A 119 -12.32 -10.93 -8.68
N LYS A 120 -13.19 -10.48 -9.57
CA LYS A 120 -14.39 -9.66 -9.23
C LYS A 120 -15.34 -10.33 -8.25
N ASP A 121 -15.40 -11.66 -8.24
CA ASP A 121 -16.32 -12.42 -7.38
C ASP A 121 -15.82 -12.45 -5.91
N PHE A 122 -14.53 -12.18 -5.68
CA PHE A 122 -13.95 -11.97 -4.36
C PHE A 122 -14.23 -10.58 -3.76
N ILE A 123 -14.83 -9.65 -4.51
CA ILE A 123 -15.18 -8.32 -4.00
C ILE A 123 -16.43 -8.46 -3.13
N PRO A 124 -16.37 -8.15 -1.81
CA PRO A 124 -17.53 -8.16 -0.93
C PRO A 124 -18.61 -7.17 -1.41
N THR A 125 -19.84 -7.30 -0.87
CA THR A 125 -20.83 -6.23 -1.00
C THR A 125 -20.37 -4.96 -0.30
N LYS A 126 -20.99 -3.82 -0.60
CA LYS A 126 -20.61 -2.53 0.02
C LYS A 126 -20.83 -2.52 1.52
N GLU A 127 -21.75 -3.33 2.04
CA GLU A 127 -22.05 -3.49 3.47
C GLU A 127 -21.01 -4.36 4.18
N GLN A 128 -20.42 -5.33 3.48
CA GLN A 128 -19.43 -6.26 4.01
C GLN A 128 -18.01 -5.71 3.92
N GLY A 129 -17.69 -4.91 2.89
CA GLY A 129 -16.35 -4.37 2.76
C GLY A 129 -15.88 -4.02 1.36
N SER A 130 -14.69 -4.49 1.00
CA SER A 130 -14.02 -4.16 -0.26
C SER A 130 -12.94 -5.19 -0.59
N LEU A 131 -12.47 -5.19 -1.84
CA LEU A 131 -11.26 -5.94 -2.21
C LEU A 131 -10.05 -5.01 -2.07
N TYR A 132 -9.15 -5.33 -1.14
CA TYR A 132 -7.88 -4.64 -1.00
C TYR A 132 -6.85 -5.19 -1.99
N LEU A 133 -6.22 -4.30 -2.74
CA LEU A 133 -5.14 -4.62 -3.67
C LEU A 133 -3.80 -4.21 -3.07
N ARG A 134 -2.80 -5.10 -3.14
CA ARG A 134 -1.43 -4.88 -2.71
C ARG A 134 -0.47 -4.98 -3.89
N PRO A 135 -0.32 -3.92 -4.70
CA PRO A 135 0.80 -3.81 -5.62
C PRO A 135 2.10 -3.67 -4.83
N PHE A 136 3.14 -4.38 -5.22
CA PHE A 136 4.47 -4.23 -4.61
C PHE A 136 5.57 -4.61 -5.61
N MET A 137 6.76 -4.09 -5.37
CA MET A 137 7.95 -4.38 -6.17
C MET A 137 9.11 -4.69 -5.24
N ILE A 138 9.83 -5.74 -5.55
CA ILE A 138 11.02 -6.20 -4.81
C ILE A 138 12.21 -6.33 -5.75
N SER A 139 13.40 -6.10 -5.20
CA SER A 139 14.64 -6.42 -5.89
C SER A 139 14.89 -7.93 -5.88
N THR A 140 15.41 -8.46 -7.00
CA THR A 140 15.60 -9.91 -7.20
C THR A 140 17.04 -10.32 -7.52
N ASP A 141 17.98 -9.39 -7.56
CA ASP A 141 19.40 -9.70 -7.78
C ASP A 141 19.97 -10.59 -6.67
N HIS A 142 20.84 -11.48 -7.04
CA HIS A 142 21.55 -12.37 -6.12
C HIS A 142 22.93 -11.79 -5.78
N THR A 143 22.97 -10.86 -4.84
CA THR A 143 24.20 -10.21 -4.40
C THR A 143 24.14 -9.78 -2.94
N LEU A 144 25.25 -9.89 -2.24
CA LEU A 144 25.46 -9.33 -0.90
C LEU A 144 26.16 -7.96 -0.95
N LYS A 145 26.38 -7.39 -2.14
CA LYS A 145 26.89 -6.02 -2.26
C LYS A 145 25.78 -5.04 -1.92
N ALA A 146 26.10 -4.04 -1.09
CA ALA A 146 25.18 -2.95 -0.74
C ALA A 146 25.11 -1.91 -1.87
N VAL A 147 24.52 -2.31 -2.99
CA VAL A 147 24.29 -1.48 -4.18
C VAL A 147 22.84 -1.64 -4.64
N SER A 148 22.35 -0.67 -5.41
CA SER A 148 21.03 -0.80 -6.02
C SER A 148 20.98 -2.01 -6.95
N SER A 149 19.91 -2.77 -6.86
CA SER A 149 19.63 -3.90 -7.74
C SER A 149 19.41 -3.46 -9.19
N LYS A 150 19.65 -4.38 -10.10
CA LYS A 150 19.34 -4.23 -11.53
C LYS A 150 18.10 -4.99 -11.95
N LYS A 151 17.70 -6.03 -11.19
CA LYS A 151 16.53 -6.87 -11.51
C LYS A 151 15.45 -6.72 -10.45
N PHE A 152 14.21 -6.66 -10.90
CA PHE A 152 13.06 -6.44 -10.04
C PHE A 152 11.88 -7.28 -10.47
N ARG A 153 10.99 -7.54 -9.52
CA ARG A 153 9.68 -8.16 -9.76
C ARG A 153 8.59 -7.28 -9.20
N PHE A 154 7.67 -6.87 -10.06
CA PHE A 154 6.41 -6.26 -9.69
C PHE A 154 5.35 -7.34 -9.53
N MET A 155 4.54 -7.23 -8.48
CA MET A 155 3.44 -8.15 -8.20
C MET A 155 2.22 -7.40 -7.68
N VAL A 156 1.04 -7.97 -7.91
CA VAL A 156 -0.21 -7.57 -7.24
C VAL A 156 -0.87 -8.80 -6.67
N ILE A 157 -1.17 -8.78 -5.39
CA ILE A 157 -2.04 -9.73 -4.71
C ILE A 157 -3.26 -8.98 -4.17
N ALA A 158 -4.36 -9.68 -3.91
CA ALA A 158 -5.56 -9.07 -3.38
C ALA A 158 -6.18 -9.91 -2.26
N CYS A 159 -6.89 -9.23 -1.36
CA CYS A 159 -7.62 -9.87 -0.29
C CYS A 159 -8.97 -9.17 -0.05
N PRO A 160 -10.08 -9.92 0.09
CA PRO A 160 -11.33 -9.36 0.59
C PRO A 160 -11.11 -8.90 2.03
N VAL A 161 -11.60 -7.70 2.35
CA VAL A 161 -11.44 -7.10 3.68
C VAL A 161 -12.73 -6.44 4.13
N GLY A 162 -13.03 -6.56 5.42
CA GLY A 162 -14.10 -5.81 6.08
C GLY A 162 -13.69 -4.36 6.37
N PHE A 163 -14.39 -3.73 7.30
CA PHE A 163 -14.02 -2.41 7.80
C PHE A 163 -12.75 -2.51 8.65
N TYR A 164 -11.81 -1.59 8.43
CA TYR A 164 -10.51 -1.65 9.11
C TYR A 164 -10.60 -1.22 10.58
N TYR A 165 -11.47 -0.24 10.87
CA TYR A 165 -11.78 0.23 12.22
C TYR A 165 -13.29 0.29 12.40
N ASP A 166 -13.76 -0.21 13.53
CA ASP A 166 -15.17 -0.25 13.95
C ASP A 166 -15.49 0.72 15.09
N LYS A 167 -14.46 1.34 15.67
CA LYS A 167 -14.55 2.24 16.83
C LYS A 167 -13.51 3.36 16.76
N PRO A 168 -13.71 4.45 17.52
CA PRO A 168 -12.68 5.46 17.73
C PRO A 168 -11.40 4.83 18.32
N LEU A 169 -10.24 5.38 17.93
CA LEU A 169 -8.93 4.90 18.34
C LEU A 169 -8.31 5.80 19.40
N ASN A 170 -7.59 5.19 20.35
CA ASN A 170 -6.71 5.90 21.26
C ASN A 170 -5.36 6.11 20.57
N ILE A 171 -4.93 7.36 20.42
CA ILE A 171 -3.73 7.74 19.68
C ILE A 171 -2.64 8.18 20.65
N PHE A 172 -1.46 7.54 20.55
CA PHE A 172 -0.27 7.95 21.28
C PHE A 172 0.51 9.00 20.50
N LEU A 173 0.77 10.16 21.11
CA LEU A 173 1.66 11.18 20.53
C LEU A 173 3.12 10.77 20.77
N GLU A 174 3.82 10.36 19.72
CA GLU A 174 5.20 9.90 19.82
C GLU A 174 6.19 11.07 19.69
N GLN A 175 6.89 11.35 20.79
CA GLN A 175 7.83 12.45 20.89
C GLN A 175 9.29 12.00 21.06
N THR A 176 9.55 10.70 21.16
CA THR A 176 10.89 10.12 21.36
C THR A 176 11.45 9.54 20.08
N HIS A 177 10.70 8.61 19.47
CA HIS A 177 11.10 7.98 18.22
C HIS A 177 10.64 8.81 17.03
N ARG A 178 11.28 8.64 15.89
CA ARG A 178 10.94 9.33 14.64
C ARG A 178 10.70 8.33 13.52
N ARG A 179 9.67 8.57 12.73
CA ARG A 179 9.34 7.74 11.57
C ARG A 179 10.19 8.10 10.36
N ALA A 180 10.41 9.39 10.14
CA ALA A 180 11.04 9.90 8.93
C ALA A 180 11.71 11.25 9.22
N ALA A 181 12.51 11.71 8.27
CA ALA A 181 13.20 13.01 8.31
C ALA A 181 13.12 13.67 6.93
N ARG A 182 13.30 15.00 6.89
CA ARG A 182 13.46 15.74 5.63
C ARG A 182 14.71 15.25 4.89
N GLY A 183 14.60 15.11 3.55
CA GLY A 183 15.62 14.47 2.71
C GLY A 183 15.65 12.94 2.81
N GLY A 184 14.86 12.36 3.71
CA GLY A 184 14.73 10.91 3.89
C GLY A 184 13.79 10.24 2.87
N VAL A 185 13.27 9.09 3.24
CA VAL A 185 12.39 8.26 2.40
C VAL A 185 10.93 8.24 2.89
N GLY A 186 10.56 9.15 3.80
CA GLY A 186 9.24 9.17 4.45
C GLY A 186 8.07 9.32 3.47
N PHE A 187 8.25 10.06 2.37
CA PHE A 187 7.23 10.24 1.34
C PHE A 187 7.12 9.06 0.38
N ALA A 188 8.15 8.20 0.30
CA ALA A 188 8.10 6.97 -0.49
C ALA A 188 7.41 5.86 0.31
N LYS A 189 6.61 5.05 -0.37
CA LYS A 189 5.95 3.91 0.27
C LYS A 189 6.89 2.70 0.30
N ALA A 190 8.06 2.88 0.95
CA ALA A 190 9.14 1.91 1.07
C ALA A 190 8.91 0.98 2.28
N ALA A 191 9.19 -0.32 2.10
CA ALA A 191 8.97 -1.34 3.14
C ALA A 191 9.74 -1.03 4.45
N GLY A 192 10.96 -0.51 4.34
CA GLY A 192 11.79 -0.16 5.50
C GLY A 192 11.18 0.89 6.43
N ASN A 193 10.36 1.83 5.92
CA ASN A 193 9.67 2.81 6.75
C ASN A 193 8.72 2.15 7.74
N TYR A 194 8.12 1.01 7.36
CA TYR A 194 7.18 0.27 8.21
C TYR A 194 7.90 -0.58 9.25
N ALA A 195 8.96 -1.27 8.87
CA ALA A 195 9.76 -2.07 9.80
C ALA A 195 10.34 -1.19 10.93
N ALA A 196 10.83 0.00 10.62
CA ALA A 196 11.34 0.95 11.60
C ALA A 196 10.28 1.46 12.60
N SER A 197 8.99 1.38 12.23
CA SER A 197 7.89 1.84 13.09
C SER A 197 7.36 0.76 14.05
N PHE A 198 7.73 -0.51 13.89
CA PHE A 198 7.15 -1.61 14.69
C PHE A 198 7.46 -1.48 16.18
N TYR A 199 8.73 -1.25 16.54
CA TYR A 199 9.11 -1.15 17.94
C TYR A 199 8.36 -0.04 18.71
N PRO A 200 8.35 1.23 18.26
CA PRO A 200 7.59 2.26 18.99
C PRO A 200 6.07 2.02 18.94
N THR A 201 5.54 1.36 17.90
CA THR A 201 4.13 1.00 17.84
C THR A 201 3.78 -0.04 18.92
N GLU A 202 4.61 -1.05 19.13
CA GLU A 202 4.38 -2.03 20.22
C GLU A 202 4.49 -1.37 21.59
N LEU A 203 5.46 -0.46 21.81
CA LEU A 203 5.54 0.30 23.07
C LEU A 203 4.27 1.13 23.35
N ALA A 204 3.64 1.67 22.31
CA ALA A 204 2.38 2.40 22.45
C ALA A 204 1.22 1.44 22.76
N ARG A 205 1.18 0.26 22.13
CA ARG A 205 0.18 -0.78 22.41
C ARG A 205 0.25 -1.30 23.84
N ASP A 206 1.46 -1.54 24.35
CA ASP A 206 1.67 -1.95 25.76
C ASP A 206 1.13 -0.94 26.77
N LYS A 207 1.02 0.33 26.35
CA LYS A 207 0.40 1.43 27.12
C LYS A 207 -1.11 1.57 26.88
N GLY A 208 -1.72 0.70 26.07
CA GLY A 208 -3.16 0.71 25.77
C GLY A 208 -3.60 1.64 24.64
N TYR A 209 -2.67 2.09 23.78
CA TYR A 209 -2.99 2.89 22.60
C TYR A 209 -3.12 2.01 21.34
N ASP A 210 -4.00 2.42 20.42
CA ASP A 210 -4.27 1.69 19.19
C ASP A 210 -3.32 2.09 18.05
N GLN A 211 -2.86 3.36 18.03
CA GLN A 211 -2.03 3.92 16.97
C GLN A 211 -1.08 4.99 17.51
N ILE A 212 -0.06 5.31 16.69
CA ILE A 212 0.90 6.40 16.94
C ILE A 212 0.60 7.58 16.01
N LEU A 213 0.61 8.81 16.55
CA LEU A 213 0.75 10.05 15.79
C LEU A 213 2.21 10.50 15.91
N TRP A 214 2.89 10.56 14.77
CA TRP A 214 4.29 10.91 14.68
C TRP A 214 4.51 12.42 14.76
N THR A 215 5.65 12.81 15.31
CA THR A 215 6.13 14.19 15.33
C THR A 215 7.41 14.34 14.53
N ASP A 216 7.70 15.56 14.10
CA ASP A 216 8.88 15.91 13.31
C ASP A 216 10.20 15.65 14.05
N ILE A 217 11.27 15.51 13.28
CA ILE A 217 12.63 15.27 13.80
C ILE A 217 13.26 16.50 14.42
N THR A 218 12.81 17.71 14.07
CA THR A 218 13.49 18.96 14.43
C THR A 218 13.26 19.33 15.90
N ASN A 219 12.00 19.34 16.32
CA ASN A 219 11.62 19.77 17.66
C ASN A 219 10.71 18.79 18.42
N GLY A 220 10.20 17.74 17.73
CA GLY A 220 9.30 16.76 18.30
C GLY A 220 7.93 17.29 18.67
N CYS A 221 7.53 18.44 18.13
CA CYS A 221 6.30 19.14 18.45
C CYS A 221 5.34 19.29 17.25
N THR A 222 5.88 19.35 16.03
CA THR A 222 5.07 19.46 14.82
C THR A 222 4.46 18.10 14.47
N LEU A 223 3.14 18.04 14.38
CA LEU A 223 2.41 16.82 14.03
C LEU A 223 2.65 16.47 12.56
N GLU A 224 2.89 15.20 12.26
CA GLU A 224 3.08 14.70 10.90
C GLU A 224 1.92 13.81 10.47
N GLU A 225 2.02 12.50 10.64
CA GLU A 225 1.01 11.53 10.24
C GLU A 225 0.93 10.36 11.22
N LEU A 226 -0.11 9.53 11.13
CA LEU A 226 -0.19 8.28 11.87
C LEU A 226 0.64 7.18 11.20
N GLY A 227 0.79 6.05 11.87
CA GLY A 227 1.54 4.91 11.33
C GLY A 227 1.02 4.38 9.99
N SER A 228 -0.27 4.54 9.70
CA SER A 228 -0.90 4.03 8.47
C SER A 228 -1.82 5.02 7.75
N ALA A 229 -1.94 6.27 8.23
CA ALA A 229 -2.87 7.27 7.70
C ALA A 229 -2.36 8.71 7.88
N ASN A 230 -2.76 9.60 6.98
CA ASN A 230 -2.56 11.04 7.20
C ASN A 230 -3.51 11.54 8.30
N PHE A 231 -3.15 12.66 8.91
CA PHE A 231 -3.85 13.23 10.04
C PHE A 231 -4.62 14.50 9.65
N PHE A 232 -5.85 14.62 10.15
CA PHE A 232 -6.68 15.81 10.08
C PHE A 232 -7.23 16.16 11.46
N TYR A 233 -7.46 17.44 11.70
CA TYR A 233 -8.20 17.90 12.86
C TYR A 233 -9.07 19.10 12.49
N VAL A 234 -10.10 19.33 13.28
CA VAL A 234 -10.99 20.49 13.13
C VAL A 234 -10.72 21.46 14.25
N LYS A 235 -10.50 22.72 13.92
CA LYS A 235 -10.32 23.81 14.88
C LYS A 235 -10.94 25.09 14.32
N ASP A 236 -11.70 25.77 15.14
CA ASP A 236 -12.35 27.06 14.82
C ASP A 236 -13.17 27.02 13.51
N GLY A 237 -13.85 25.90 13.25
CA GLY A 237 -14.65 25.67 12.05
C GLY A 237 -13.87 25.34 10.77
N ALA A 238 -12.55 25.26 10.84
CA ALA A 238 -11.68 24.91 9.71
C ALA A 238 -11.09 23.50 9.85
N VAL A 239 -10.88 22.83 8.72
CA VAL A 239 -10.20 21.52 8.62
C VAL A 239 -8.72 21.74 8.37
N HIS A 240 -7.89 21.20 9.23
CA HIS A 240 -6.44 21.30 9.17
C HIS A 240 -5.79 19.95 8.91
N THR A 241 -4.67 19.95 8.19
CA THR A 241 -3.82 18.77 7.99
C THR A 241 -2.37 19.25 7.82
N PRO A 242 -1.37 18.49 8.29
CA PRO A 242 0.04 18.84 8.09
C PRO A 242 0.40 19.04 6.61
N GLU A 243 1.28 20.00 6.34
CA GLU A 243 1.82 20.24 5.00
C GLU A 243 2.62 19.03 4.52
N ILE A 244 2.48 18.71 3.23
CA ILE A 244 3.24 17.60 2.62
C ILE A 244 4.70 18.03 2.38
N HIS A 245 5.60 17.21 2.90
CA HIS A 245 7.04 17.28 2.64
C HIS A 245 7.65 15.87 2.66
N ASP A 246 8.97 15.75 2.63
CA ASP A 246 9.69 14.47 2.43
C ASP A 246 9.48 13.44 3.55
N SER A 247 8.99 13.86 4.72
CA SER A 247 8.71 12.94 5.83
C SER A 247 7.26 12.44 5.86
N ILE A 248 6.35 12.99 5.04
CA ILE A 248 4.92 12.66 5.05
C ILE A 248 4.50 12.04 3.72
N LEU A 249 3.77 10.91 3.79
CA LEU A 249 3.25 10.26 2.60
C LEU A 249 2.14 11.13 1.95
N LYS A 250 2.23 11.34 0.64
CA LYS A 250 1.20 12.02 -0.16
C LYS A 250 -0.05 11.15 -0.29
N GLY A 251 -0.92 11.18 0.73
CA GLY A 251 -2.11 10.33 0.80
C GLY A 251 -3.12 10.66 -0.30
N ILE A 252 -3.55 9.65 -1.07
CA ILE A 252 -4.57 9.82 -2.12
C ILE A 252 -5.93 10.11 -1.48
N THR A 253 -6.25 9.44 -0.37
CA THR A 253 -7.45 9.76 0.42
C THR A 253 -7.34 11.16 1.02
N ARG A 254 -6.16 11.57 1.53
CA ARG A 254 -5.93 12.92 2.02
C ARG A 254 -6.25 13.97 0.95
N ASP A 255 -5.74 13.80 -0.25
CA ASP A 255 -6.02 14.71 -1.37
C ASP A 255 -7.52 14.77 -1.70
N SER A 256 -8.20 13.62 -1.71
CA SER A 256 -9.65 13.57 -1.93
C SER A 256 -10.44 14.30 -0.83
N VAL A 257 -10.05 14.14 0.43
CA VAL A 257 -10.69 14.85 1.56
C VAL A 257 -10.51 16.37 1.42
N ILE A 258 -9.32 16.84 1.06
CA ILE A 258 -9.04 18.27 0.83
C ILE A 258 -9.91 18.82 -0.30
N GLN A 259 -10.01 18.09 -1.42
CA GLN A 259 -10.83 18.53 -2.55
C GLN A 259 -12.32 18.60 -2.18
N LEU A 260 -12.82 17.60 -1.45
CA LEU A 260 -14.21 17.60 -0.97
C LEU A 260 -14.48 18.70 0.05
N ALA A 261 -13.57 18.95 0.98
CA ALA A 261 -13.69 20.03 1.96
C ALA A 261 -13.78 21.39 1.25
N LYS A 262 -12.85 21.67 0.33
CA LYS A 262 -12.88 22.90 -0.49
C LYS A 262 -14.18 23.05 -1.28
N ALA A 263 -14.68 21.98 -1.89
CA ALA A 263 -15.96 22.01 -2.62
C ALA A 263 -17.17 22.30 -1.73
N LYS A 264 -17.04 22.04 -0.41
CA LYS A 264 -18.07 22.33 0.60
C LYS A 264 -17.85 23.66 1.35
N GLY A 265 -16.81 24.42 1.00
CA GLY A 265 -16.47 25.69 1.65
C GLY A 265 -15.83 25.56 3.04
N LEU A 266 -15.21 24.43 3.32
CA LEU A 266 -14.51 24.13 4.58
C LEU A 266 -13.02 24.40 4.46
#